data_dffc883be5b55e05462f56cfdfb624f1
#
_entry.id   dffc883be5b55e05462f56cfdfb624f1
#
_cell.length_a   1.000
_cell.length_b   1.000
_cell.length_c   1.000
_cell.angle_alpha   90.00
_cell.angle_beta   90.00
_cell.angle_gamma   90.00
#
_symmetry.space_group_name_H-M   'P 1'
#
loop_
_entity.id
_entity.type
_entity.pdbx_description
1 polymer ?
#
loop_
_entity_poly.entity_id
_entity_poly.type
_entity_poly.pdbx_seq_one_letter_code
_entity_poly.pdbx_strand_id
1 'polypeptide(L)'
;NPRQTIQGAEARDWVVQTSFDSLHLGIVRTYWYIWTPAPYPLLGMQLTNDSGAVKGLRIVEQWAVGSTWQGCTDDGSVTSCALEKNGVPATVAWANAVTGSFTPPAGLSQACSTANECVPVSGPVELTETPVRFIP
;
A
#
# COMPACT_ATOMS: atom_id res chain seq x y z
N ASN A 1 -1.95 19.95 22.96
CA ASN A 1 -1.64 19.67 21.55
C ASN A 1 -2.86 19.07 20.89
N PRO A 2 -3.43 19.69 19.87
CA PRO A 2 -4.45 19.03 19.07
C PRO A 2 -3.81 17.79 18.47
N ARG A 3 -4.36 16.62 18.78
CA ARG A 3 -3.87 15.36 18.19
C ARG A 3 -4.22 15.38 16.72
N GLN A 4 -3.22 15.19 15.89
CA GLN A 4 -3.42 15.10 14.45
C GLN A 4 -4.26 13.86 14.16
N THR A 5 -5.40 14.05 13.54
CA THR A 5 -6.27 12.96 13.11
C THR A 5 -5.98 12.67 11.64
N ILE A 6 -5.55 11.47 11.34
CA ILE A 6 -5.28 11.01 9.97
C ILE A 6 -6.58 10.47 9.39
N GLN A 7 -7.03 11.03 8.27
CA GLN A 7 -8.34 10.73 7.65
C GLN A 7 -8.25 10.67 6.12
N GLY A 8 -9.32 10.22 5.49
CA GLY A 8 -9.49 10.27 4.04
C GLY A 8 -8.41 9.47 3.29
N ALA A 9 -7.84 10.09 2.27
CA ALA A 9 -6.81 9.47 1.43
C ALA A 9 -5.55 9.15 2.22
N GLU A 10 -5.11 10.04 3.10
CA GLU A 10 -3.92 9.83 3.92
C GLU A 10 -4.06 8.57 4.80
N ALA A 11 -5.20 8.39 5.48
CA ALA A 11 -5.45 7.20 6.29
C ALA A 11 -5.47 5.92 5.44
N ARG A 12 -6.03 5.98 4.23
CA ARG A 12 -6.01 4.87 3.28
C ARG A 12 -4.58 4.49 2.93
N ASP A 13 -3.78 5.45 2.54
CA ASP A 13 -2.42 5.26 2.07
C ASP A 13 -1.51 4.70 3.18
N TRP A 14 -1.66 5.22 4.39
CA TRP A 14 -0.94 4.73 5.57
C TRP A 14 -1.27 3.27 5.91
N VAL A 15 -2.54 2.87 5.79
CA VAL A 15 -2.94 1.47 6.04
C VAL A 15 -2.31 0.56 4.99
N VAL A 16 -2.32 0.95 3.71
CA VAL A 16 -1.71 0.15 2.64
C VAL A 16 -0.20 0.06 2.86
N GLN A 17 0.48 1.18 3.07
CA GLN A 17 1.92 1.22 3.32
C GLN A 17 2.31 0.36 4.52
N THR A 18 1.70 0.58 5.70
CA THR A 18 2.00 -0.19 6.91
C THR A 18 1.79 -1.69 6.71
N SER A 19 0.80 -2.09 5.91
CA SER A 19 0.54 -3.50 5.63
C SER A 19 1.65 -4.11 4.77
N PHE A 20 2.12 -3.41 3.74
CA PHE A 20 3.21 -3.89 2.89
C PHE A 20 4.57 -3.81 3.58
N ASP A 21 4.84 -2.78 4.39
CA ASP A 21 6.01 -2.72 5.27
C ASP A 21 6.04 -3.90 6.25
N SER A 22 4.90 -4.23 6.84
CA SER A 22 4.78 -5.39 7.73
C SER A 22 5.11 -6.70 7.01
N LEU A 23 4.62 -6.88 5.79
CA LEU A 23 4.94 -8.04 4.96
C LEU A 23 6.43 -8.08 4.59
N HIS A 24 7.01 -6.95 4.19
CA HIS A 24 8.44 -6.82 3.89
C HIS A 24 9.31 -7.20 5.08
N LEU A 25 8.95 -6.76 6.27
CA LEU A 25 9.66 -7.05 7.52
C LEU A 25 9.37 -8.44 8.11
N GLY A 26 8.57 -9.27 7.44
CA GLY A 26 8.21 -10.61 7.89
C GLY A 26 7.26 -10.63 9.09
N ILE A 27 6.53 -9.55 9.34
CA ILE A 27 5.52 -9.49 10.40
C ILE A 27 4.31 -10.30 9.97
N VAL A 28 4.03 -11.38 10.69
CA VAL A 28 3.02 -12.38 10.32
C VAL A 28 1.59 -11.89 10.54
N ARG A 29 1.41 -10.92 11.45
CA ARG A 29 0.09 -10.38 11.80
C ARG A 29 0.17 -8.92 12.20
N THR A 30 -0.70 -8.11 11.62
CA THR A 30 -0.89 -6.71 11.99
C THR A 30 -2.32 -6.53 12.51
N TYR A 31 -2.46 -5.95 13.67
CA TYR A 31 -3.78 -5.67 14.28
C TYR A 31 -4.01 -4.17 14.31
N TRP A 32 -5.14 -3.74 13.75
CA TRP A 32 -5.56 -2.35 13.81
C TRP A 32 -6.49 -2.14 14.99
N TYR A 33 -6.14 -1.25 15.88
CA TYR A 33 -6.97 -0.82 16.98
C TYR A 33 -7.51 0.59 16.69
N ILE A 34 -8.77 0.79 16.61
CA ILE A 34 -9.95 0.02 16.93
C ILE A 34 -11.00 0.20 15.82
N TRP A 35 -11.80 -0.81 15.56
CA TRP A 35 -13.01 -0.71 14.73
C TRP A 35 -14.18 -0.24 15.62
N THR A 36 -14.60 1.02 15.45
CA THR A 36 -15.71 1.59 16.24
C THR A 36 -16.55 2.52 15.39
N PRO A 37 -17.89 2.51 15.53
CA PRO A 37 -18.76 3.44 14.85
C PRO A 37 -18.71 4.86 15.45
N ALA A 38 -18.19 5.02 16.67
CA ALA A 38 -18.12 6.29 17.36
C ALA A 38 -16.69 6.89 17.32
N PRO A 39 -16.53 8.21 17.16
CA PRO A 39 -15.23 8.85 17.26
C PRO A 39 -14.55 8.57 18.60
N TYR A 40 -13.28 8.17 18.55
CA TYR A 40 -12.45 7.96 19.74
C TYR A 40 -11.31 8.99 19.75
N PRO A 41 -11.41 10.08 20.50
CA PRO A 41 -10.54 11.24 20.34
C PRO A 41 -9.08 11.02 20.74
N LEU A 42 -8.76 9.85 21.30
CA LEU A 42 -7.40 9.50 21.71
C LEU A 42 -6.58 8.80 20.60
N LEU A 43 -7.22 8.41 19.50
CA LEU A 43 -6.57 7.73 18.38
C LEU A 43 -6.37 8.69 17.21
N GLY A 44 -5.20 8.63 16.59
CA GLY A 44 -4.90 9.42 15.39
C GLY A 44 -5.67 8.92 14.16
N MET A 45 -5.98 7.63 14.10
CA MET A 45 -6.71 7.01 12.99
C MET A 45 -7.69 5.97 13.54
N GLN A 46 -8.87 5.92 12.95
CA GLN A 46 -9.92 4.98 13.31
C GLN A 46 -10.44 4.22 12.10
N LEU A 47 -10.79 2.95 12.32
CA LEU A 47 -11.51 2.15 11.36
C LEU A 47 -13.01 2.27 11.64
N THR A 48 -13.69 3.01 10.79
CA THR A 48 -15.15 3.08 10.75
C THR A 48 -15.61 2.66 9.36
N ASN A 49 -16.86 2.24 9.23
CA ASN A 49 -17.43 1.96 7.91
C ASN A 49 -17.20 3.16 7.01
N ASP A 50 -16.77 3.02 5.80
CA ASP A 50 -16.48 4.07 4.81
C ASP A 50 -15.30 5.01 5.13
N SER A 51 -14.56 4.81 6.23
CA SER A 51 -13.35 5.58 6.49
C SER A 51 -12.25 5.29 5.45
N GLY A 52 -11.32 6.25 5.31
CA GLY A 52 -10.13 6.05 4.46
C GLY A 52 -9.34 4.81 4.89
N ALA A 53 -9.18 4.61 6.20
CA ALA A 53 -8.47 3.44 6.74
C ALA A 53 -9.12 2.10 6.31
N VAL A 54 -10.44 2.00 6.35
CA VAL A 54 -11.16 0.80 5.89
C VAL A 54 -11.03 0.61 4.37
N LYS A 55 -11.03 1.70 3.61
CA LYS A 55 -10.75 1.63 2.16
C LYS A 55 -9.34 1.09 1.91
N GLY A 56 -8.35 1.52 2.71
CA GLY A 56 -6.98 0.97 2.68
C GLY A 56 -6.93 -0.53 2.95
N LEU A 57 -7.64 -1.02 3.96
CA LEU A 57 -7.73 -2.47 4.23
C LEU A 57 -8.32 -3.24 3.05
N ARG A 58 -9.35 -2.72 2.39
CA ARG A 58 -9.92 -3.34 1.18
C ARG A 58 -8.92 -3.38 0.02
N ILE A 59 -8.10 -2.36 -0.13
CA ILE A 59 -7.00 -2.37 -1.12
C ILE A 59 -5.97 -3.45 -0.80
N VAL A 60 -5.54 -3.56 0.46
CA VAL A 60 -4.63 -4.63 0.90
C VAL A 60 -5.24 -6.00 0.65
N GLU A 61 -6.51 -6.21 0.98
CA GLU A 61 -7.24 -7.44 0.69
C GLU A 61 -7.23 -7.76 -0.81
N GLN A 62 -7.54 -6.79 -1.65
CA GLN A 62 -7.56 -6.95 -3.10
C GLN A 62 -6.17 -7.27 -3.66
N TRP A 63 -5.13 -6.60 -3.18
CA TRP A 63 -3.78 -6.71 -3.73
C TRP A 63 -3.02 -7.92 -3.22
N ALA A 64 -3.14 -8.25 -1.92
CA ALA A 64 -2.30 -9.23 -1.25
C ALA A 64 -3.01 -10.55 -0.90
N VAL A 65 -4.30 -10.52 -0.52
CA VAL A 65 -4.98 -11.75 -0.09
C VAL A 65 -5.17 -12.72 -1.25
N GLY A 66 -4.74 -13.97 -1.05
CA GLY A 66 -4.76 -15.01 -2.07
C GLY A 66 -3.62 -14.90 -3.09
N SER A 67 -2.68 -13.99 -2.88
CA SER A 67 -1.45 -13.92 -3.68
C SER A 67 -0.34 -14.78 -3.07
N THR A 68 0.51 -15.32 -3.92
CA THR A 68 1.79 -15.90 -3.52
C THR A 68 2.80 -14.75 -3.37
N TRP A 69 3.37 -14.62 -2.20
CA TRP A 69 4.44 -13.68 -1.90
C TRP A 69 5.76 -14.19 -2.45
N GLN A 70 6.44 -13.40 -3.28
CA GLN A 70 7.71 -13.77 -3.90
C GLN A 70 8.92 -13.02 -3.31
N GLY A 71 8.67 -12.18 -2.31
CA GLY A 71 9.69 -11.41 -1.61
C GLY A 71 9.76 -9.95 -2.02
N CYS A 72 10.59 -9.21 -1.29
CA CYS A 72 10.84 -7.79 -1.55
C CYS A 72 12.32 -7.54 -1.81
N THR A 73 12.59 -6.47 -2.54
CA THR A 73 13.91 -5.86 -2.69
C THR A 73 13.84 -4.44 -2.17
N ASP A 74 14.92 -4.00 -1.54
CA ASP A 74 15.12 -2.63 -1.07
C ASP A 74 16.48 -2.15 -1.57
N ASP A 75 16.52 -1.10 -2.38
CA ASP A 75 17.75 -0.50 -2.90
C ASP A 75 18.19 0.73 -2.10
N GLY A 76 17.51 1.01 -0.99
CA GLY A 76 17.73 2.18 -0.13
C GLY A 76 16.87 3.38 -0.53
N SER A 77 16.42 3.49 -1.77
CA SER A 77 15.52 4.55 -2.24
C SER A 77 14.09 4.08 -2.46
N VAL A 78 13.94 2.85 -2.91
CA VAL A 78 12.64 2.22 -3.20
C VAL A 78 12.61 0.81 -2.63
N THR A 79 11.52 0.47 -1.97
CA THR A 79 11.15 -0.91 -1.63
C THR A 79 10.14 -1.40 -2.65
N SER A 80 10.37 -2.60 -3.20
CA SER A 80 9.44 -3.25 -4.12
C SER A 80 9.24 -4.72 -3.78
N CYS A 81 7.98 -5.15 -3.79
CA CYS A 81 7.56 -6.49 -3.39
C CYS A 81 6.83 -7.19 -4.53
N ALA A 82 7.32 -8.36 -4.92
CA ALA A 82 6.73 -9.16 -5.98
C ALA A 82 5.67 -10.12 -5.43
N LEU A 83 4.54 -10.17 -6.13
CA LEU A 83 3.39 -11.02 -5.82
C LEU A 83 2.89 -11.70 -7.10
N GLU A 84 2.21 -12.83 -6.92
CA GLU A 84 1.50 -13.50 -8.00
C GLU A 84 0.11 -13.94 -7.52
N LYS A 85 -0.91 -13.60 -8.25
CA LYS A 85 -2.29 -13.99 -7.95
C LYS A 85 -2.91 -14.65 -9.18
N ASN A 86 -3.30 -15.93 -9.05
CA ASN A 86 -3.88 -16.71 -10.15
C ASN A 86 -3.00 -16.73 -11.41
N GLY A 87 -1.68 -16.82 -11.26
CA GLY A 87 -0.73 -16.79 -12.37
C GLY A 87 -0.46 -15.41 -12.96
N VAL A 88 -1.07 -14.35 -12.41
CA VAL A 88 -0.85 -12.97 -12.86
C VAL A 88 0.17 -12.31 -11.93
N PRO A 89 1.34 -11.86 -12.46
CA PRO A 89 2.34 -11.18 -11.68
C PRO A 89 1.89 -9.77 -11.31
N ALA A 90 2.34 -9.29 -10.17
CA ALA A 90 2.21 -7.92 -9.75
C ALA A 90 3.43 -7.49 -8.92
N THR A 91 3.71 -6.21 -8.89
CA THR A 91 4.71 -5.63 -7.99
C THR A 91 4.08 -4.46 -7.26
N VAL A 92 4.25 -4.41 -5.94
CA VAL A 92 3.88 -3.23 -5.14
C VAL A 92 5.17 -2.54 -4.74
N ALA A 93 5.29 -1.25 -5.04
CA ALA A 93 6.50 -0.48 -4.77
C ALA A 93 6.18 0.89 -4.19
N TRP A 94 7.09 1.39 -3.34
CA TRP A 94 7.02 2.73 -2.73
C TRP A 94 8.42 3.28 -2.46
N ALA A 95 8.54 4.60 -2.39
CA ALA A 95 9.79 5.25 -2.02
C ALA A 95 10.03 5.16 -0.50
N ASN A 96 11.29 4.97 -0.10
CA ASN A 96 11.71 4.94 1.29
C ASN A 96 11.96 6.34 1.88
N ALA A 97 11.86 7.35 1.02
CA ALA A 97 11.95 8.78 1.35
C ALA A 97 10.88 9.53 0.54
N VAL A 98 10.98 10.85 0.47
CA VAL A 98 9.98 11.71 -0.20
C VAL A 98 9.66 11.25 -1.63
N THR A 99 10.70 10.89 -2.41
CA THR A 99 10.54 10.32 -3.75
C THR A 99 11.64 9.30 -4.07
N GLY A 100 11.35 8.40 -5.01
CA GLY A 100 12.29 7.43 -5.54
C GLY A 100 11.93 7.05 -6.98
N SER A 101 12.93 6.71 -7.81
CA SER A 101 12.69 6.27 -9.18
C SER A 101 12.62 4.75 -9.24
N PHE A 102 11.58 4.22 -9.87
CA PHE A 102 11.35 2.79 -10.02
C PHE A 102 11.06 2.42 -11.46
N THR A 103 11.74 1.40 -11.97
CA THR A 103 11.45 0.82 -13.28
C THR A 103 10.65 -0.46 -13.08
N PRO A 104 9.37 -0.50 -13.49
CA PRO A 104 8.56 -1.71 -13.37
C PRO A 104 9.21 -2.89 -14.12
N PRO A 105 9.12 -4.12 -13.59
CA PRO A 105 9.52 -5.31 -14.30
C PRO A 105 8.86 -5.44 -15.68
N ALA A 106 9.56 -6.07 -16.61
CA ALA A 106 9.02 -6.31 -17.95
C ALA A 106 7.69 -7.06 -17.90
N GLY A 107 6.71 -6.59 -18.68
CA GLY A 107 5.37 -7.15 -18.72
C GLY A 107 4.38 -6.47 -17.75
N LEU A 108 4.83 -5.59 -16.86
CA LEU A 108 3.95 -4.75 -16.05
C LEU A 108 3.83 -3.38 -16.71
N SER A 109 2.66 -3.08 -17.23
CA SER A 109 2.40 -1.92 -18.08
C SER A 109 1.40 -0.91 -17.51
N GLN A 110 0.86 -1.20 -16.33
CA GLN A 110 -0.07 -0.31 -15.64
C GLN A 110 0.39 -0.07 -14.21
N ALA A 111 0.25 1.17 -13.73
CA ALA A 111 0.45 1.58 -12.35
C ALA A 111 -0.89 1.94 -11.73
N CYS A 112 -1.27 1.27 -10.66
CA CYS A 112 -2.53 1.46 -9.94
C CYS A 112 -2.28 2.10 -8.58
N SER A 113 -2.93 3.22 -8.32
CA SER A 113 -2.90 3.90 -7.03
C SER A 113 -3.70 3.16 -5.96
N THR A 114 -3.56 3.57 -4.71
CA THR A 114 -4.38 3.10 -3.59
C THR A 114 -5.85 3.52 -3.71
N ALA A 115 -6.21 4.40 -4.64
CA ALA A 115 -7.59 4.69 -5.03
C ALA A 115 -8.14 3.72 -6.09
N ASN A 116 -7.36 2.70 -6.52
CA ASN A 116 -7.67 1.81 -7.64
C ASN A 116 -7.76 2.51 -9.00
N GLU A 117 -7.12 3.64 -9.14
CA GLU A 117 -6.98 4.32 -10.43
C GLU A 117 -5.70 3.82 -11.10
N CYS A 118 -5.84 3.21 -12.27
CA CYS A 118 -4.73 2.65 -13.02
C CYS A 118 -4.42 3.51 -14.24
N VAL A 119 -3.14 3.74 -14.49
CA VAL A 119 -2.64 4.47 -15.65
C VAL A 119 -1.58 3.65 -16.37
N PRO A 120 -1.50 3.72 -17.71
CA PRO A 120 -0.43 3.08 -18.45
C PRO A 120 0.94 3.66 -18.08
N VAL A 121 1.95 2.79 -17.99
CA VAL A 121 3.34 3.21 -17.73
C VAL A 121 4.29 2.55 -18.71
N SER A 122 5.31 3.31 -19.11
CA SER A 122 6.40 2.81 -19.94
C SER A 122 7.70 3.45 -19.47
N GLY A 123 8.63 2.67 -18.94
CA GLY A 123 9.88 3.16 -18.39
C GLY A 123 9.81 3.57 -16.91
N PRO A 124 10.81 4.32 -16.42
CA PRO A 124 10.90 4.70 -15.01
C PRO A 124 9.73 5.57 -14.57
N VAL A 125 9.27 5.33 -13.34
CA VAL A 125 8.18 6.07 -12.67
C VAL A 125 8.74 6.68 -11.39
N GLU A 126 8.42 7.92 -11.12
CA GLU A 126 8.69 8.53 -9.82
C GLU A 126 7.63 8.05 -8.82
N LEU A 127 8.10 7.47 -7.72
CA LEU A 127 7.27 7.03 -6.60
C LEU A 127 7.39 8.00 -5.44
N THR A 128 6.35 8.04 -4.63
CA THR A 128 6.34 8.63 -3.28
C THR A 128 6.31 7.52 -2.23
N GLU A 129 6.18 7.88 -0.97
CA GLU A 129 5.97 6.92 0.13
C GLU A 129 4.65 6.15 0.01
N THR A 130 3.69 6.63 -0.80
CA THR A 130 2.42 5.93 -1.05
C THR A 130 2.65 4.73 -1.98
N PRO A 131 2.27 3.51 -1.59
CA PRO A 131 2.42 2.33 -2.43
C PRO A 131 1.66 2.41 -3.75
N VAL A 132 2.30 1.97 -4.81
CA VAL A 132 1.73 1.81 -6.15
C VAL A 132 1.82 0.35 -6.55
N ARG A 133 0.74 -0.21 -7.09
CA ARG A 133 0.71 -1.57 -7.62
C ARG A 133 0.90 -1.54 -9.14
N PHE A 134 1.89 -2.27 -9.62
CA PHE A 134 2.16 -2.49 -11.04
C PHE A 134 1.59 -3.85 -11.47
N ILE A 135 0.89 -3.87 -12.60
CA ILE A 135 0.23 -5.04 -13.18
C ILE A 135 0.44 -5.08 -14.70
N PRO A 136 0.21 -6.24 -15.38
CA PRO A 136 0.26 -6.37 -16.83
C PRO A 136 -0.63 -5.41 -17.61
#